data_fcc3e4082623ada4272c17cb1a89f93c
#
_entry.id   fcc3e4082623ada4272c17cb1a89f93c
#
_cell.length_a   1.000
_cell.length_b   1.000
_cell.length_c   1.000
_cell.angle_alpha   90.00
_cell.angle_beta   90.00
_cell.angle_gamma   90.00
#
_symmetry.space_group_name_H-M   'P 1'
#
loop_
_entity.id
_entity.type
_entity.pdbx_description
1 polymer ?
#
loop_
_entity_poly.entity_id
_entity_poly.type
_entity_poly.pdbx_seq_one_letter_code
_entity_poly.pdbx_strand_id
1 'polypeptide(L)'
;MLISAAVIFMPRMAYAADIQMGSGGNLVFDPSELSISVGDTVTVTNGDLPPHNFVVADHPELSHPDLAFVGGESFDVTFTEAGDYEFQCEPHAGAGMKGVIHVS
;
A
#
# COMPACT_ATOMS: atom_id res chain seq x y z
N MET A 1 -32.11 28.42 -22.46
CA MET A 1 -32.40 27.69 -21.22
C MET A 1 -31.12 27.07 -20.71
N LEU A 2 -30.58 27.62 -19.66
CA LEU A 2 -29.39 27.11 -19.03
C LEU A 2 -29.77 25.94 -18.12
N ILE A 3 -29.39 24.72 -18.52
CA ILE A 3 -29.48 23.58 -17.63
C ILE A 3 -28.28 23.68 -16.72
N SER A 4 -28.50 24.14 -15.49
CA SER A 4 -27.51 24.02 -14.44
C SER A 4 -27.43 22.55 -14.05
N ALA A 5 -26.39 21.87 -14.51
CA ALA A 5 -26.04 20.57 -13.95
C ALA A 5 -25.57 20.82 -12.53
N ALA A 6 -26.41 20.48 -11.56
CA ALA A 6 -25.97 20.45 -10.17
C ALA A 6 -24.90 19.38 -10.05
N VAL A 7 -23.64 19.80 -9.87
CA VAL A 7 -22.57 18.91 -9.49
C VAL A 7 -22.80 18.55 -8.03
N ILE A 8 -23.37 17.37 -7.81
CA ILE A 8 -23.49 16.84 -6.45
C ILE A 8 -22.12 16.35 -6.03
N PHE A 9 -21.46 17.12 -5.17
CA PHE A 9 -20.26 16.67 -4.50
C PHE A 9 -20.69 15.64 -3.44
N MET A 10 -20.57 14.37 -3.77
CA MET A 10 -20.62 13.33 -2.75
C MET A 10 -19.21 13.20 -2.18
N PRO A 11 -19.02 13.51 -0.87
CA PRO A 11 -17.74 13.23 -0.26
C PRO A 11 -17.51 11.72 -0.32
N ARG A 12 -16.45 11.33 -1.04
CA ARG A 12 -16.03 9.94 -1.10
C ARG A 12 -15.48 9.55 0.26
N MET A 13 -16.01 8.47 0.81
CA MET A 13 -15.39 7.86 1.98
C MET A 13 -14.06 7.24 1.57
N ALA A 14 -13.00 7.57 2.32
CA ALA A 14 -11.70 6.94 2.11
C ALA A 14 -11.82 5.43 2.36
N TYR A 15 -11.27 4.63 1.45
CA TYR A 15 -11.20 3.18 1.63
C TYR A 15 -9.95 2.80 2.41
N ALA A 16 -10.12 1.78 3.26
CA ALA A 16 -9.01 1.05 3.82
C ALA A 16 -8.75 -0.18 2.92
N ALA A 17 -7.54 -0.31 2.43
CA ALA A 17 -7.08 -1.48 1.69
C ALA A 17 -5.99 -2.18 2.50
N ASP A 18 -5.84 -3.48 2.34
CA ASP A 18 -4.87 -4.27 3.09
C ASP A 18 -3.84 -4.90 2.17
N ILE A 19 -2.57 -4.86 2.61
CA ILE A 19 -1.49 -5.63 2.01
C ILE A 19 -0.86 -6.48 3.11
N GLN A 20 -0.68 -7.76 2.87
CA GLN A 20 0.05 -8.65 3.75
C GLN A 20 1.47 -8.85 3.27
N MET A 21 2.43 -8.72 4.17
CA MET A 21 3.84 -8.99 3.93
C MET A 21 4.15 -10.44 4.28
N GLY A 22 4.35 -11.29 3.27
CA GLY A 22 4.48 -12.73 3.45
C GLY A 22 3.13 -13.40 3.59
N SER A 23 2.73 -14.18 2.61
CA SER A 23 1.43 -14.83 2.57
C SER A 23 1.56 -16.25 2.04
N GLY A 24 0.84 -17.19 2.66
CA GLY A 24 0.83 -18.59 2.24
C GLY A 24 2.20 -19.28 2.30
N GLY A 25 3.09 -18.84 3.19
CA GLY A 25 4.44 -19.37 3.31
C GLY A 25 5.40 -18.88 2.22
N ASN A 26 5.08 -17.80 1.51
CA ASN A 26 5.87 -17.25 0.42
C ASN A 26 6.39 -15.85 0.74
N LEU A 27 7.55 -15.50 0.17
CA LEU A 27 8.16 -14.16 0.26
C LEU A 27 7.51 -13.24 -0.79
N VAL A 28 6.26 -12.86 -0.54
CA VAL A 28 5.45 -12.02 -1.43
C VAL A 28 4.66 -11.00 -0.65
N PHE A 29 4.29 -9.91 -1.32
CA PHE A 29 3.20 -9.05 -0.87
C PHE A 29 1.89 -9.58 -1.45
N ASP A 30 0.84 -9.59 -0.65
CA ASP A 30 -0.48 -10.05 -1.08
C ASP A 30 -1.56 -9.00 -0.68
N PRO A 31 -2.16 -8.32 -1.66
CA PRO A 31 -1.85 -8.33 -3.08
C PRO A 31 -0.52 -7.62 -3.40
N SER A 32 0.12 -8.00 -4.50
CA SER A 32 1.33 -7.33 -4.99
C SER A 32 1.01 -6.14 -5.90
N GLU A 33 -0.21 -6.04 -6.37
CA GLU A 33 -0.71 -4.92 -7.17
C GLU A 33 -2.05 -4.46 -6.63
N LEU A 34 -2.17 -3.17 -6.39
CA LEU A 34 -3.33 -2.56 -5.76
C LEU A 34 -3.67 -1.25 -6.43
N SER A 35 -4.95 -1.02 -6.71
CA SER A 35 -5.45 0.24 -7.23
C SER A 35 -6.32 0.92 -6.19
N ILE A 36 -5.96 2.14 -5.84
CA ILE A 36 -6.66 2.96 -4.85
C ILE A 36 -6.88 4.37 -5.38
N SER A 37 -7.57 5.17 -4.61
CA SER A 37 -7.76 6.59 -4.91
C SER A 37 -7.00 7.48 -3.95
N VAL A 38 -6.73 8.70 -4.39
CA VAL A 38 -6.13 9.74 -3.54
C VAL A 38 -6.89 9.86 -2.22
N GLY A 39 -6.18 9.86 -1.11
CA GLY A 39 -6.72 9.90 0.25
C GLY A 39 -6.99 8.55 0.87
N ASP A 40 -6.87 7.46 0.13
CA ASP A 40 -7.05 6.12 0.69
C ASP A 40 -5.85 5.72 1.56
N THR A 41 -6.13 4.93 2.58
CA THR A 41 -5.14 4.39 3.50
C THR A 41 -4.95 2.90 3.24
N VAL A 42 -3.71 2.48 3.15
CA VAL A 42 -3.33 1.07 3.03
C VAL A 42 -2.78 0.61 4.38
N THR A 43 -3.37 -0.44 4.93
CA THR A 43 -2.85 -1.11 6.12
C THR A 43 -1.93 -2.24 5.65
N VAL A 44 -0.67 -2.20 6.07
CA VAL A 44 0.33 -3.21 5.76
C VAL A 44 0.57 -4.05 7.00
N THR A 45 0.34 -5.35 6.89
CA THR A 45 0.41 -6.28 8.03
C THR A 45 1.53 -7.30 7.81
N ASN A 46 2.34 -7.48 8.84
CA ASN A 46 3.38 -8.51 8.84
C ASN A 46 2.76 -9.90 8.98
N GLY A 47 3.09 -10.79 8.07
CA GLY A 47 2.58 -12.15 8.02
C GLY A 47 3.68 -13.19 8.14
N ASP A 48 3.73 -14.11 7.16
CA ASP A 48 4.64 -15.24 7.17
C ASP A 48 6.09 -14.87 6.82
N LEU A 49 7.02 -15.67 7.31
CA LEU A 49 8.46 -15.61 7.01
C LEU A 49 9.12 -14.24 7.31
N PRO A 50 8.85 -13.61 8.48
CA PRO A 50 9.52 -12.36 8.83
C PRO A 50 11.04 -12.56 8.97
N PRO A 51 11.86 -11.47 8.95
CA PRO A 51 11.43 -10.07 9.00
C PRO A 51 11.07 -9.49 7.64
N HIS A 52 10.16 -8.50 7.65
CA HIS A 52 9.77 -7.75 6.46
C HIS A 52 9.79 -6.25 6.74
N ASN A 53 9.99 -5.47 5.67
CA ASN A 53 9.73 -4.04 5.69
C ASN A 53 8.97 -3.63 4.42
N PHE A 54 8.59 -2.37 4.36
CA PHE A 54 7.82 -1.80 3.25
C PHE A 54 8.48 -0.50 2.83
N VAL A 55 9.13 -0.50 1.68
CA VAL A 55 9.88 0.65 1.19
C VAL A 55 9.34 1.05 -0.17
N VAL A 56 8.81 2.26 -0.25
CA VAL A 56 8.29 2.85 -1.49
C VAL A 56 9.42 3.61 -2.17
N ALA A 57 9.69 3.28 -3.44
CA ALA A 57 10.75 3.90 -4.21
C ALA A 57 10.57 5.43 -4.27
N ASP A 58 11.63 6.17 -3.93
CA ASP A 58 11.69 7.63 -3.93
C ASP A 58 10.73 8.34 -2.95
N HIS A 59 10.08 7.58 -2.06
CA HIS A 59 9.12 8.12 -1.11
C HIS A 59 9.37 7.63 0.32
N PRO A 60 10.40 8.15 1.00
CA PRO A 60 10.66 7.77 2.39
C PRO A 60 9.51 8.10 3.33
N GLU A 61 8.72 9.15 3.03
CA GLU A 61 7.55 9.54 3.81
C GLU A 61 6.41 8.52 3.76
N LEU A 62 6.39 7.66 2.74
CA LEU A 62 5.41 6.59 2.58
C LEU A 62 5.95 5.22 2.97
N SER A 63 7.20 5.18 3.39
CA SER A 63 7.91 3.94 3.67
C SER A 63 7.93 3.62 5.16
N HIS A 64 8.01 2.33 5.46
CA HIS A 64 8.27 1.80 6.80
C HIS A 64 9.54 0.94 6.73
N PRO A 65 10.73 1.58 6.83
CA PRO A 65 12.01 0.88 6.63
C PRO A 65 12.41 -0.01 7.81
N ASP A 66 11.85 0.22 8.99
CA ASP A 66 12.12 -0.63 10.15
C ASP A 66 11.56 -2.03 9.92
N LEU A 67 12.35 -3.05 10.27
CA LEU A 67 11.95 -4.43 10.09
C LEU A 67 10.88 -4.83 11.11
N ALA A 68 9.82 -5.45 10.61
CA ALA A 68 8.79 -6.07 11.44
C ALA A 68 9.14 -7.55 11.62
N PHE A 69 9.26 -7.98 12.87
CA PHE A 69 9.66 -9.36 13.23
C PHE A 69 8.50 -10.21 13.73
N VAL A 70 7.42 -9.58 14.18
CA VAL A 70 6.30 -10.28 14.80
C VAL A 70 5.11 -10.32 13.86
N GLY A 71 4.58 -11.51 13.62
CA GLY A 71 3.35 -11.67 12.84
C GLY A 71 2.19 -10.91 13.48
N GLY A 72 1.43 -10.19 12.65
CA GLY A 72 0.32 -9.35 13.08
C GLY A 72 0.69 -7.88 13.34
N GLU A 73 1.97 -7.52 13.40
CA GLU A 73 2.36 -6.11 13.40
C GLU A 73 1.86 -5.43 12.14
N SER A 74 1.30 -4.23 12.28
CA SER A 74 0.77 -3.48 11.15
C SER A 74 1.08 -1.99 11.26
N PHE A 75 1.04 -1.33 10.12
CA PHE A 75 1.15 0.12 10.02
C PHE A 75 0.30 0.61 8.84
N ASP A 76 -0.09 1.88 8.91
CA ASP A 76 -0.93 2.50 7.90
C ASP A 76 -0.12 3.48 7.06
N VAL A 77 -0.40 3.49 5.75
CA VAL A 77 0.18 4.43 4.80
C VAL A 77 -0.95 5.09 4.02
N THR A 78 -1.01 6.42 4.05
CA THR A 78 -2.02 7.20 3.32
C THR A 78 -1.39 7.84 2.09
N PHE A 79 -2.00 7.61 0.92
CA PHE A 79 -1.53 8.13 -0.36
C PHE A 79 -2.33 9.38 -0.73
N THR A 80 -1.67 10.52 -0.76
CA THR A 80 -2.31 11.83 -0.97
C THR A 80 -2.13 12.40 -2.37
N GLU A 81 -1.34 11.74 -3.22
CA GLU A 81 -1.08 12.17 -4.59
C GLU A 81 -1.27 11.01 -5.56
N ALA A 82 -1.86 11.30 -6.71
CA ALA A 82 -2.00 10.32 -7.80
C ALA A 82 -0.63 9.93 -8.36
N GLY A 83 -0.50 8.68 -8.75
CA GLY A 83 0.73 8.15 -9.35
C GLY A 83 0.83 6.65 -9.17
N ASP A 84 1.90 6.09 -9.71
CA ASP A 84 2.27 4.69 -9.55
C ASP A 84 3.43 4.60 -8.57
N TYR A 85 3.24 3.82 -7.52
CA TYR A 85 4.21 3.69 -6.43
C TYR A 85 4.72 2.26 -6.36
N GLU A 86 5.97 2.07 -6.78
CA GLU A 86 6.65 0.79 -6.62
C GLU A 86 7.12 0.64 -5.19
N PHE A 87 6.95 -0.55 -4.62
CA PHE A 87 7.42 -0.86 -3.27
C PHE A 87 8.11 -2.22 -3.22
N GLN A 88 8.93 -2.42 -2.21
CA GLN A 88 9.63 -3.66 -1.99
C GLN A 88 9.88 -3.92 -0.51
N CYS A 89 10.12 -5.19 -0.19
CA CYS A 89 10.73 -5.62 1.06
C CYS A 89 12.24 -5.72 0.83
N GLU A 90 13.03 -4.89 1.46
CA GLU A 90 14.47 -4.82 1.19
C GLU A 90 15.21 -6.14 1.41
N PRO A 91 15.01 -6.87 2.54
CA PRO A 91 15.70 -8.14 2.73
C PRO A 91 15.31 -9.21 1.73
N HIS A 92 14.14 -9.12 1.09
CA HIS A 92 13.63 -10.15 0.18
C HIS A 92 13.39 -9.65 -1.26
N ALA A 93 13.84 -8.45 -1.59
CA ALA A 93 13.69 -7.89 -2.93
C ALA A 93 14.37 -8.78 -3.98
N GLY A 94 15.50 -9.38 -3.65
CA GLY A 94 16.21 -10.32 -4.53
C GLY A 94 15.43 -11.60 -4.81
N ALA A 95 14.47 -11.95 -3.97
CA ALA A 95 13.55 -13.07 -4.18
C ALA A 95 12.26 -12.65 -4.91
N GLY A 96 12.15 -11.38 -5.30
CA GLY A 96 10.98 -10.85 -6.01
C GLY A 96 9.88 -10.31 -5.12
N MET A 97 10.14 -10.06 -3.83
CA MET A 97 9.16 -9.48 -2.92
C MET A 97 8.98 -7.99 -3.19
N LYS A 98 8.17 -7.68 -4.18
CA LYS A 98 7.93 -6.34 -4.74
C LYS A 98 6.47 -6.20 -5.17
N GLY A 99 6.03 -4.96 -5.29
CA GLY A 99 4.70 -4.68 -5.79
C GLY A 99 4.55 -3.25 -6.30
N VAL A 100 3.34 -2.90 -6.67
CA VAL A 100 2.98 -1.56 -7.14
C VAL A 100 1.60 -1.17 -6.63
N ILE A 101 1.46 0.10 -6.23
CA ILE A 101 0.19 0.70 -5.89
C ILE A 101 -0.10 1.80 -6.91
N HIS A 102 -1.24 1.68 -7.58
CA HIS A 102 -1.75 2.69 -8.51
C HIS A 102 -2.73 3.59 -7.77
N VAL A 103 -2.45 4.88 -7.72
CA VAL A 103 -3.29 5.89 -7.04
C VAL A 103 -3.86 6.83 -8.08
N SER A 104 -5.17 6.94 -8.12
CA SER A 104 -5.86 7.79 -9.10
C SER A 104 -6.86 8.78 -8.49
#